data_2f4f4324478b8c92c4ae5af292d432c3
#
_entry.id   2f4f4324478b8c92c4ae5af292d432c3
#
_cell.length_a   1.000
_cell.length_b   1.000
_cell.length_c   1.000
_cell.angle_alpha   90.00
_cell.angle_beta   90.00
_cell.angle_gamma   90.00
#
_symmetry.space_group_name_H-M   'P 1'
#
loop_
_entity.id
_entity.type
_entity.pdbx_description
1 polymer ?
#
loop_
_entity_poly.entity_id
_entity_poly.type
_entity_poly.pdbx_seq_one_letter_code
_entity_poly.pdbx_strand_id
1 'polypeptide(L)'
;MANTTGPTRERLFNEALLLVMESGLDSLSMRNLADRLHIKASSLYKHVDGRDRIVAHIQENGLRSCHAALSRSRPNRSDFANAYRKWAIDNPHLYEATMRTPLVHSDMDTDLEKQLVFLVMTVIDGSHEQARAAWSLVHGFVDLELLGRFPSKANMKRSWDFVLQMLDAL
;
A
#
# COMPACT_ATOMS: atom_id res chain seq x y z
N MET A 1 12.38 26.12 29.85
CA MET A 1 12.93 26.33 28.48
C MET A 1 12.59 25.11 27.66
N ALA A 2 11.60 25.18 26.79
CA ALA A 2 11.21 24.06 25.91
C ALA A 2 12.35 23.84 24.90
N ASN A 3 12.88 22.65 24.89
CA ASN A 3 13.92 22.20 23.96
C ASN A 3 13.30 22.16 22.54
N THR A 4 13.44 23.22 21.76
CA THR A 4 13.00 23.33 20.37
C THR A 4 14.00 22.65 19.44
N THR A 5 14.27 21.37 19.69
CA THR A 5 14.86 20.53 18.65
C THR A 5 13.78 20.35 17.58
N GLY A 6 14.01 20.90 16.38
CA GLY A 6 13.13 20.71 15.24
C GLY A 6 12.87 19.21 15.02
N PRO A 7 11.81 18.84 14.26
CA PRO A 7 11.50 17.45 14.03
C PRO A 7 12.70 16.77 13.38
N THR A 8 13.04 15.59 13.88
CA THR A 8 13.99 14.73 13.17
C THR A 8 13.38 14.31 11.83
N ARG A 9 14.20 13.97 10.84
CA ARG A 9 13.72 13.43 9.54
C ARG A 9 12.79 12.23 9.74
N GLU A 10 13.11 11.36 10.67
CA GLU A 10 12.28 10.21 11.04
C GLU A 10 10.89 10.61 11.55
N ARG A 11 10.81 11.59 12.46
CA ARG A 11 9.53 12.09 12.95
C ARG A 11 8.68 12.69 11.85
N LEU A 12 9.31 13.39 10.89
CA LEU A 12 8.61 13.94 9.72
C LEU A 12 7.97 12.82 8.89
N PHE A 13 8.71 11.77 8.57
CA PHE A 13 8.20 10.65 7.78
C PHE A 13 7.10 9.87 8.51
N ASN A 14 7.25 9.66 9.82
CA ASN A 14 6.25 8.99 10.65
C ASN A 14 4.93 9.80 10.69
N GLU A 15 4.99 11.10 10.90
CA GLU A 15 3.80 11.96 10.91
C GLU A 15 3.13 12.06 9.53
N ALA A 16 3.91 12.04 8.45
CA ALA A 16 3.37 12.00 7.09
C ALA A 16 2.64 10.68 6.83
N LEU A 17 3.20 9.55 7.24
CA LEU A 17 2.57 8.24 7.14
C LEU A 17 1.27 8.19 7.93
N LEU A 18 1.26 8.66 9.18
CA LEU A 18 0.07 8.73 10.02
C LEU A 18 -1.01 9.61 9.38
N LEU A 19 -0.63 10.80 8.86
CA LEU A 19 -1.56 11.69 8.17
C LEU A 19 -2.26 11.00 6.99
N VAL A 20 -1.50 10.27 6.18
CA VAL A 20 -2.07 9.55 5.03
C VAL A 20 -2.91 8.36 5.48
N MET A 21 -2.50 7.62 6.49
CA MET A 21 -3.30 6.50 7.02
C MET A 21 -4.64 6.97 7.61
N GLU A 22 -4.69 8.16 8.19
CA GLU A 22 -5.91 8.75 8.77
C GLU A 22 -6.83 9.39 7.72
N SER A 23 -6.27 10.06 6.70
CA SER A 23 -7.02 11.01 5.87
C SER A 23 -6.78 10.87 4.36
N GLY A 24 -6.02 9.85 3.93
CA GLY A 24 -5.70 9.60 2.53
C GLY A 24 -4.58 10.47 1.96
N LEU A 25 -4.10 10.11 0.77
CA LEU A 25 -2.95 10.74 0.13
C LEU A 25 -3.21 12.21 -0.26
N ASP A 26 -4.45 12.57 -0.55
CA ASP A 26 -4.83 13.95 -0.90
C ASP A 26 -4.67 14.92 0.28
N SER A 27 -4.71 14.42 1.50
CA SER A 27 -4.44 15.21 2.71
C SER A 27 -2.97 15.61 2.84
N LEU A 28 -2.05 14.93 2.15
CA LEU A 28 -0.62 15.16 2.24
C LEU A 28 -0.23 16.40 1.44
N SER A 29 -0.05 17.49 2.14
CA SER A 29 0.61 18.71 1.63
C SER A 29 1.73 19.12 2.57
N MET A 30 2.73 19.84 2.05
CA MET A 30 3.82 20.38 2.89
C MET A 30 3.28 21.31 4.00
N ARG A 31 2.17 22.00 3.75
CA ARG A 31 1.50 22.85 4.74
C ARG A 31 0.85 22.00 5.83
N ASN A 32 0.00 21.03 5.47
CA ASN A 32 -0.70 20.20 6.46
C ASN A 32 0.30 19.42 7.33
N LEU A 33 1.39 18.92 6.74
CA LEU A 33 2.44 18.24 7.48
C LEU A 33 3.18 19.18 8.43
N ALA A 34 3.46 20.43 8.01
CA ALA A 34 4.09 21.43 8.85
C ALA A 34 3.18 21.82 10.04
N ASP A 35 1.89 22.02 9.78
CA ASP A 35 0.89 22.34 10.81
C ASP A 35 0.80 21.19 11.84
N ARG A 36 0.78 19.93 11.38
CA ARG A 36 0.77 18.73 12.26
C ARG A 36 2.04 18.62 13.11
N LEU A 37 3.18 19.00 12.56
CA LEU A 37 4.47 19.02 13.27
C LEU A 37 4.69 20.26 14.13
N HIS A 38 3.78 21.23 14.07
CA HIS A 38 3.88 22.54 14.74
C HIS A 38 5.15 23.33 14.35
N ILE A 39 5.49 23.32 13.06
CA ILE A 39 6.64 24.06 12.49
C ILE A 39 6.23 24.87 11.27
N LYS A 40 7.13 25.73 10.79
CA LYS A 40 6.95 26.42 9.51
C LYS A 40 7.20 25.47 8.33
N ALA A 41 6.39 25.57 7.27
CA ALA A 41 6.56 24.76 6.07
C ALA A 41 7.97 24.86 5.46
N SER A 42 8.61 26.03 5.52
CA SER A 42 9.99 26.24 5.08
C SER A 42 11.01 25.38 5.84
N SER A 43 10.69 24.97 7.07
CA SER A 43 11.57 24.12 7.88
C SER A 43 11.57 22.66 7.41
N LEU A 44 10.50 22.20 6.73
CA LEU A 44 10.43 20.84 6.18
C LEU A 44 11.48 20.63 5.08
N TYR A 45 11.68 21.65 4.23
CA TYR A 45 12.63 21.58 3.10
C TYR A 45 14.11 21.44 3.54
N LYS A 46 14.41 21.59 4.83
CA LYS A 46 15.73 21.27 5.40
C LYS A 46 15.92 19.76 5.61
N HIS A 47 14.84 19.00 5.58
CA HIS A 47 14.82 17.56 5.91
C HIS A 47 14.43 16.69 4.73
N VAL A 48 13.71 17.24 3.74
CA VAL A 48 13.24 16.52 2.54
C VAL A 48 13.25 17.41 1.33
N ASP A 49 13.56 16.82 0.16
CA ASP A 49 13.67 17.53 -1.12
C ASP A 49 12.32 17.80 -1.79
N GLY A 50 11.21 17.54 -1.08
CA GLY A 50 9.86 17.81 -1.58
C GLY A 50 8.86 16.75 -1.18
N ARG A 51 7.64 16.89 -1.72
CA ARG A 51 6.51 15.99 -1.44
C ARG A 51 6.77 14.56 -1.97
N ASP A 52 7.40 14.44 -3.13
CA ASP A 52 7.61 13.14 -3.79
C ASP A 52 8.48 12.22 -2.95
N ARG A 53 9.50 12.74 -2.28
CA ARG A 53 10.30 11.95 -1.32
C ARG A 53 9.48 11.41 -0.15
N ILE A 54 8.48 12.19 0.30
CA ILE A 54 7.55 11.76 1.36
C ILE A 54 6.59 10.68 0.81
N VAL A 55 6.07 10.89 -0.40
CA VAL A 55 5.21 9.90 -1.07
C VAL A 55 5.95 8.59 -1.28
N ALA A 56 7.19 8.62 -1.78
CA ALA A 56 8.04 7.44 -1.93
C ALA A 56 8.18 6.66 -0.60
N HIS A 57 8.44 7.36 0.51
CA HIS A 57 8.53 6.73 1.82
C HIS A 57 7.21 6.07 2.26
N ILE A 58 6.06 6.70 1.99
CA ILE A 58 4.74 6.13 2.28
C ILE A 58 4.50 4.88 1.44
N GLN A 59 4.83 4.93 0.15
CA GLN A 59 4.74 3.78 -0.77
C GLN A 59 5.65 2.63 -0.34
N GLU A 60 6.90 2.91 0.06
CA GLU A 60 7.80 1.91 0.63
C GLU A 60 7.17 1.22 1.86
N ASN A 61 6.59 1.99 2.79
CA ASN A 61 5.91 1.44 3.96
C ASN A 61 4.71 0.56 3.55
N GLY A 62 3.93 0.98 2.55
CA GLY A 62 2.83 0.20 2.01
C GLY A 62 3.30 -1.13 1.40
N LEU A 63 4.34 -1.10 0.56
CA LEU A 63 4.93 -2.32 -0.02
C LEU A 63 5.48 -3.26 1.05
N ARG A 64 6.22 -2.75 2.05
CA ARG A 64 6.74 -3.55 3.18
C ARG A 64 5.61 -4.16 4.02
N SER A 65 4.56 -3.38 4.31
CA SER A 65 3.39 -3.83 5.05
C SER A 65 2.63 -4.93 4.29
N CYS A 66 2.40 -4.74 2.99
CA CYS A 66 1.79 -5.73 2.12
C CYS A 66 2.63 -7.01 2.07
N HIS A 67 3.92 -6.90 1.77
CA HIS A 67 4.85 -8.04 1.75
C HIS A 67 4.83 -8.81 3.08
N ALA A 68 4.86 -8.11 4.22
CA ALA A 68 4.81 -8.73 5.54
C ALA A 68 3.49 -9.47 5.80
N ALA A 69 2.35 -8.94 5.31
CA ALA A 69 1.05 -9.60 5.41
C ALA A 69 1.02 -10.88 4.57
N LEU A 70 1.50 -10.81 3.34
CA LEU A 70 1.54 -11.94 2.41
C LEU A 70 2.51 -13.04 2.85
N SER A 71 3.70 -12.68 3.34
CA SER A 71 4.71 -13.63 3.82
C SER A 71 4.29 -14.43 5.06
N ARG A 72 3.29 -13.96 5.81
CA ARG A 72 2.72 -14.68 6.96
C ARG A 72 1.60 -15.63 6.57
N SER A 73 1.09 -15.56 5.36
CA SER A 73 0.05 -16.48 4.88
C SER A 73 0.65 -17.87 4.61
N ARG A 74 -0.20 -18.89 4.56
CA ARG A 74 0.22 -20.19 4.06
C ARG A 74 0.61 -20.07 2.59
N PRO A 75 1.57 -20.88 2.12
CA PRO A 75 2.04 -20.81 0.74
C PRO A 75 1.08 -21.53 -0.22
N ASN A 76 -0.18 -21.09 -0.26
CA ASN A 76 -1.19 -21.52 -1.22
C ASN A 76 -1.94 -20.30 -1.74
N ARG A 77 -2.51 -20.43 -2.93
CA ARG A 77 -3.13 -19.34 -3.68
C ARG A 77 -4.28 -18.66 -2.93
N SER A 78 -5.16 -19.46 -2.34
CA SER A 78 -6.34 -18.96 -1.62
C SER A 78 -5.97 -18.21 -0.34
N ASP A 79 -5.06 -18.72 0.50
CA ASP A 79 -4.64 -18.03 1.72
C ASP A 79 -3.85 -16.76 1.39
N PHE A 80 -3.04 -16.78 0.34
CA PHE A 80 -2.31 -15.63 -0.16
C PHE A 80 -3.27 -14.52 -0.63
N ALA A 81 -4.27 -14.85 -1.45
CA ALA A 81 -5.28 -13.91 -1.91
C ALA A 81 -6.12 -13.35 -0.76
N ASN A 82 -6.47 -14.19 0.22
CA ASN A 82 -7.17 -13.75 1.44
C ASN A 82 -6.32 -12.78 2.27
N ALA A 83 -5.02 -13.02 2.40
CA ALA A 83 -4.10 -12.13 3.11
C ALA A 83 -3.99 -10.77 2.41
N TYR A 84 -3.89 -10.77 1.08
CA TYR A 84 -3.88 -9.53 0.29
C TYR A 84 -5.17 -8.71 0.46
N ARG A 85 -6.32 -9.35 0.27
CA ARG A 85 -7.63 -8.69 0.43
C ARG A 85 -7.79 -8.13 1.84
N LYS A 86 -7.44 -8.92 2.87
CA LYS A 86 -7.50 -8.46 4.26
C LYS A 86 -6.59 -7.25 4.50
N TRP A 87 -5.34 -7.30 4.03
CA TRP A 87 -4.42 -6.17 4.15
C TRP A 87 -4.99 -4.89 3.50
N ALA A 88 -5.55 -5.02 2.31
CA ALA A 88 -6.13 -3.89 1.58
C ALA A 88 -7.34 -3.28 2.30
N ILE A 89 -8.23 -4.12 2.83
CA ILE A 89 -9.41 -3.67 3.58
C ILE A 89 -9.02 -3.03 4.92
N ASP A 90 -8.03 -3.58 5.61
CA ASP A 90 -7.55 -3.05 6.88
C ASP A 90 -6.76 -1.74 6.73
N ASN A 91 -6.22 -1.46 5.53
CA ASN A 91 -5.36 -0.31 5.26
C ASN A 91 -5.77 0.46 3.98
N PRO A 92 -7.02 0.94 3.87
CA PRO A 92 -7.56 1.45 2.61
C PRO A 92 -6.79 2.65 2.05
N HIS A 93 -6.37 3.59 2.88
CA HIS A 93 -5.60 4.76 2.44
C HIS A 93 -4.16 4.41 2.05
N LEU A 94 -3.54 3.46 2.77
CA LEU A 94 -2.22 2.99 2.43
C LEU A 94 -2.25 2.17 1.13
N TYR A 95 -3.29 1.34 0.94
CA TYR A 95 -3.56 0.64 -0.31
C TYR A 95 -3.69 1.63 -1.48
N GLU A 96 -4.49 2.68 -1.33
CA GLU A 96 -4.66 3.72 -2.33
C GLU A 96 -3.33 4.38 -2.71
N ALA A 97 -2.56 4.83 -1.72
CA ALA A 97 -1.27 5.48 -1.92
C ALA A 97 -0.23 4.56 -2.59
N THR A 98 -0.33 3.23 -2.39
CA THR A 98 0.68 2.26 -2.84
C THR A 98 0.28 1.56 -4.14
N MET A 99 -0.99 1.16 -4.27
CA MET A 99 -1.45 0.29 -5.36
C MET A 99 -2.20 1.03 -6.47
N ARG A 100 -2.72 2.25 -6.20
CA ARG A 100 -3.50 3.04 -7.17
C ARG A 100 -2.77 4.24 -7.74
N THR A 101 -1.63 4.61 -7.14
CA THR A 101 -0.83 5.72 -7.62
C THR A 101 0.48 5.23 -8.25
N PRO A 102 1.01 5.91 -9.28
CA PRO A 102 2.32 5.58 -9.82
C PRO A 102 3.38 5.61 -8.73
N LEU A 103 4.29 4.64 -8.74
CA LEU A 103 5.39 4.60 -7.77
C LEU A 103 6.45 5.65 -8.10
N VAL A 104 6.96 6.30 -7.06
CA VAL A 104 8.03 7.31 -7.17
C VAL A 104 9.38 6.59 -7.11
N HIS A 105 9.72 5.89 -8.20
CA HIS A 105 10.90 5.02 -8.29
C HIS A 105 12.24 5.71 -8.04
N SER A 106 12.35 7.02 -8.36
CA SER A 106 13.60 7.79 -8.16
C SER A 106 14.08 7.83 -6.71
N ASP A 107 13.16 7.63 -5.78
CA ASP A 107 13.38 7.81 -4.34
C ASP A 107 13.09 6.57 -3.50
N MET A 108 12.78 5.44 -4.15
CA MET A 108 12.39 4.19 -3.51
C MET A 108 13.50 3.13 -3.54
N ASP A 109 13.43 2.22 -2.58
CA ASP A 109 14.14 0.94 -2.63
C ASP A 109 13.50 0.06 -3.72
N THR A 110 14.18 -0.08 -4.86
CA THR A 110 13.69 -0.83 -6.03
C THR A 110 13.55 -2.34 -5.78
N ASP A 111 14.11 -2.87 -4.69
CA ASP A 111 14.04 -4.31 -4.41
C ASP A 111 12.73 -4.72 -3.74
N LEU A 112 12.00 -3.80 -3.15
CA LEU A 112 10.70 -4.08 -2.50
C LEU A 112 9.65 -4.58 -3.50
N GLU A 113 9.56 -3.93 -4.65
CA GLU A 113 8.63 -4.33 -5.71
C GLU A 113 9.00 -5.72 -6.26
N LYS A 114 10.30 -5.96 -6.49
CA LYS A 114 10.81 -7.27 -6.93
C LYS A 114 10.51 -8.38 -5.91
N GLN A 115 10.62 -8.09 -4.60
CA GLN A 115 10.30 -9.04 -3.54
C GLN A 115 8.81 -9.43 -3.58
N LEU A 116 7.90 -8.48 -3.80
CA LEU A 116 6.47 -8.76 -3.97
C LEU A 116 6.20 -9.61 -5.22
N VAL A 117 6.79 -9.23 -6.36
CA VAL A 117 6.66 -10.01 -7.60
C VAL A 117 7.17 -11.44 -7.40
N PHE A 118 8.34 -11.61 -6.78
CA PHE A 118 8.91 -12.93 -6.48
C PHE A 118 7.97 -13.76 -5.60
N LEU A 119 7.37 -13.15 -4.59
CA LEU A 119 6.44 -13.82 -3.69
C LEU A 119 5.18 -14.30 -4.43
N VAL A 120 4.60 -13.46 -5.31
CA VAL A 120 3.48 -13.84 -6.17
C VAL A 120 3.86 -15.00 -7.07
N MET A 121 5.02 -14.93 -7.74
CA MET A 121 5.52 -15.99 -8.61
C MET A 121 5.68 -17.33 -7.87
N THR A 122 6.22 -17.29 -6.66
CA THR A 122 6.44 -18.47 -5.82
C THR A 122 5.13 -19.15 -5.44
N VAL A 123 4.09 -18.37 -5.10
CA VAL A 123 2.79 -18.93 -4.68
C VAL A 123 1.97 -19.45 -5.87
N ILE A 124 2.05 -18.77 -7.01
CA ILE A 124 1.33 -19.20 -8.21
C ILE A 124 1.95 -20.47 -8.79
N ASP A 125 3.28 -20.63 -8.69
CA ASP A 125 4.03 -21.80 -9.18
C ASP A 125 3.70 -22.12 -10.64
N GLY A 126 3.80 -21.09 -11.49
CA GLY A 126 3.44 -21.17 -12.89
C GLY A 126 4.23 -20.20 -13.76
N SER A 127 3.74 -19.94 -14.97
CA SER A 127 4.37 -18.99 -15.88
C SER A 127 4.18 -17.53 -15.40
N HIS A 128 4.99 -16.63 -15.95
CA HIS A 128 4.81 -15.18 -15.72
C HIS A 128 3.43 -14.68 -16.15
N GLU A 129 2.85 -15.28 -17.21
CA GLU A 129 1.52 -14.98 -17.71
C GLU A 129 0.45 -15.38 -16.68
N GLN A 130 0.56 -16.57 -16.11
CA GLN A 130 -0.34 -17.05 -15.06
C GLN A 130 -0.24 -16.20 -13.80
N ALA A 131 0.97 -15.83 -13.36
CA ALA A 131 1.16 -14.93 -12.23
C ALA A 131 0.53 -13.55 -12.46
N ARG A 132 0.70 -12.97 -13.66
CA ARG A 132 0.05 -11.70 -14.01
C ARG A 132 -1.48 -11.81 -14.05
N ALA A 133 -2.01 -12.91 -14.60
CA ALA A 133 -3.45 -13.17 -14.64
C ALA A 133 -4.02 -13.32 -13.23
N ALA A 134 -3.37 -14.12 -12.38
CA ALA A 134 -3.74 -14.31 -10.98
C ALA A 134 -3.74 -13.00 -10.20
N TRP A 135 -2.66 -12.23 -10.34
CA TRP A 135 -2.55 -10.90 -9.71
C TRP A 135 -3.67 -9.97 -10.17
N SER A 136 -3.91 -9.89 -11.49
CA SER A 136 -4.94 -9.02 -12.06
C SER A 136 -6.35 -9.42 -11.57
N LEU A 137 -6.64 -10.71 -11.45
CA LEU A 137 -7.92 -11.22 -10.95
C LEU A 137 -8.16 -10.79 -9.50
N VAL A 138 -7.18 -11.06 -8.62
CA VAL A 138 -7.26 -10.77 -7.19
C VAL A 138 -7.28 -9.27 -6.93
N HIS A 139 -6.33 -8.54 -7.52
CA HIS A 139 -6.20 -7.09 -7.38
C HIS A 139 -7.43 -6.36 -7.91
N GLY A 140 -7.90 -6.72 -9.11
CA GLY A 140 -9.08 -6.08 -9.71
C GLY A 140 -10.35 -6.27 -8.88
N PHE A 141 -10.56 -7.46 -8.29
CA PHE A 141 -11.70 -7.67 -7.39
C PHE A 141 -11.59 -6.80 -6.13
N VAL A 142 -10.43 -6.80 -5.48
CA VAL A 142 -10.18 -6.02 -4.26
C VAL A 142 -10.33 -4.52 -4.53
N ASP A 143 -9.83 -4.05 -5.66
CA ASP A 143 -9.92 -2.65 -6.06
C ASP A 143 -11.36 -2.21 -6.27
N LEU A 144 -12.17 -3.00 -6.98
CA LEU A 144 -13.60 -2.74 -7.19
C LEU A 144 -14.39 -2.79 -5.89
N GLU A 145 -14.03 -3.67 -4.96
CA GLU A 145 -14.64 -3.77 -3.64
C GLU A 145 -14.38 -2.51 -2.81
N LEU A 146 -13.14 -2.05 -2.74
CA LEU A 146 -12.75 -0.84 -2.00
C LEU A 146 -13.34 0.44 -2.61
N LEU A 147 -13.55 0.46 -3.94
CA LEU A 147 -14.23 1.56 -4.64
C LEU A 147 -15.75 1.52 -4.49
N GLY A 148 -16.33 0.50 -3.83
CA GLY A 148 -17.77 0.35 -3.72
C GLY A 148 -18.49 0.15 -5.07
N ARG A 149 -17.80 -0.46 -6.06
CA ARG A 149 -18.34 -0.65 -7.41
C ARG A 149 -19.26 -1.86 -7.56
N PHE A 150 -19.33 -2.71 -6.54
CA PHE A 150 -20.29 -3.81 -6.54
C PHE A 150 -21.67 -3.36 -6.06
N PRO A 151 -22.77 -3.98 -6.58
CA PRO A 151 -24.10 -3.67 -6.11
C PRO A 151 -24.25 -3.86 -4.59
N SER A 152 -24.99 -2.99 -3.91
CA SER A 152 -25.19 -3.03 -2.44
C SER A 152 -25.80 -4.34 -1.93
N LYS A 153 -26.51 -5.10 -2.77
CA LYS A 153 -27.08 -6.41 -2.46
C LYS A 153 -26.19 -7.59 -2.88
N ALA A 154 -24.97 -7.33 -3.39
CA ALA A 154 -24.07 -8.38 -3.81
C ALA A 154 -23.62 -9.22 -2.61
N ASN A 155 -23.62 -10.53 -2.78
CA ASN A 155 -23.02 -11.43 -1.77
C ASN A 155 -21.51 -11.47 -1.99
N MET A 156 -20.80 -10.55 -1.32
CA MET A 156 -19.37 -10.38 -1.47
C MET A 156 -18.59 -11.63 -1.10
N LYS A 157 -19.04 -12.36 -0.06
CA LYS A 157 -18.41 -13.62 0.33
C LYS A 157 -18.47 -14.63 -0.82
N ARG A 158 -19.65 -14.85 -1.40
CA ARG A 158 -19.84 -15.81 -2.52
C ARG A 158 -19.06 -15.39 -3.76
N SER A 159 -19.01 -14.09 -4.05
CA SER A 159 -18.24 -13.56 -5.19
C SER A 159 -16.75 -13.79 -4.99
N TRP A 160 -16.26 -13.58 -3.77
CA TRP A 160 -14.86 -13.83 -3.43
C TRP A 160 -14.51 -15.33 -3.47
N ASP A 161 -15.38 -16.19 -2.92
CA ASP A 161 -15.21 -17.66 -2.98
C ASP A 161 -15.08 -18.12 -4.45
N PHE A 162 -15.81 -17.50 -5.39
CA PHE A 162 -15.67 -17.78 -6.82
C PHE A 162 -14.34 -17.31 -7.41
N VAL A 163 -13.84 -16.13 -6.99
CA VAL A 163 -12.49 -15.67 -7.36
C VAL A 163 -11.42 -16.67 -6.91
N LEU A 164 -11.53 -17.19 -5.69
CA LEU A 164 -10.59 -18.18 -5.18
C LEU A 164 -10.62 -19.50 -5.99
N GLN A 165 -11.82 -19.97 -6.37
CA GLN A 165 -11.96 -21.15 -7.24
C GLN A 165 -11.30 -20.92 -8.61
N MET A 166 -11.47 -19.75 -9.21
CA MET A 166 -10.81 -19.41 -10.48
C MET A 166 -9.29 -19.35 -10.33
N LEU A 167 -8.81 -18.80 -9.21
CA LEU A 167 -7.39 -18.72 -8.91
C LEU A 167 -6.73 -20.09 -8.74
N ASP A 168 -7.43 -21.02 -8.09
CA ASP A 168 -6.93 -22.40 -7.90
C ASP A 168 -6.91 -23.20 -9.22
N ALA A 169 -7.68 -22.79 -10.24
CA ALA A 169 -7.73 -23.40 -11.56
C ALA A 169 -6.65 -22.92 -12.54
N LEU A 170 -5.90 -21.85 -12.19
CA LEU A 170 -4.77 -21.33 -12.98
C LEU A 170 -3.53 -22.20 -12.82
#